data_ed77fa2b6646b36f9b2b1185163a4c27
#
_entry.id   ed77fa2b6646b36f9b2b1185163a4c27
#
_cell.length_a   1.000
_cell.length_b   1.000
_cell.length_c   1.000
_cell.angle_alpha   90.00
_cell.angle_beta   90.00
_cell.angle_gamma   90.00
#
_symmetry.space_group_name_H-M   'P 1'
#
loop_
_entity.id
_entity.type
_entity.pdbx_description
1 polymer ?
#
loop_
_entity_poly.entity_id
_entity_poly.type
_entity_poly.pdbx_seq_one_letter_code
_entity_poly.pdbx_strand_id
1 'polypeptide(L)'
;NPNEGLIYLTEGKLYLAEELEDEAALSFEKAIEINSNIEMWYMIASAYSESDYLIEAKEYFEKAYQMNPKYEDVTEKLSVLCLMHGEIDNFFKYNKECEHPLEEDMILDLLNSPEHREEDERTLKEVWERMKKENKKKKKGKK
;
A
#
# COMPACT_ATOMS: atom_id res chain seq x y z
N ASN A 1 19.11 8.84 -22.41
CA ASN A 1 18.28 7.73 -22.91
C ASN A 1 17.07 7.56 -21.99
N PRO A 2 15.84 7.85 -22.48
CA PRO A 2 14.63 7.73 -21.64
C PRO A 2 14.35 6.31 -21.13
N ASN A 3 14.96 5.30 -21.76
CA ASN A 3 14.77 3.90 -21.35
C ASN A 3 15.80 3.40 -20.32
N GLU A 4 16.79 4.22 -20.00
CA GLU A 4 17.87 3.82 -19.08
C GLU A 4 17.34 3.55 -17.68
N GLY A 5 16.42 4.39 -17.18
CA GLY A 5 15.77 4.17 -15.90
C GLY A 5 15.01 2.85 -15.85
N LEU A 6 14.33 2.49 -16.95
CA LEU A 6 13.58 1.23 -17.04
C LEU A 6 14.50 0.01 -17.02
N ILE A 7 15.72 0.14 -17.54
CA ILE A 7 16.72 -0.94 -17.49
C ILE A 7 17.08 -1.21 -16.02
N TYR A 8 17.34 -0.17 -15.22
CA TYR A 8 17.66 -0.33 -13.80
C TYR A 8 16.45 -0.83 -13.00
N LEU A 9 15.24 -0.40 -13.35
CA LEU A 9 14.02 -0.94 -12.74
C LEU A 9 13.93 -2.46 -12.98
N THR A 10 14.14 -2.90 -14.20
CA THR A 10 14.13 -4.33 -14.58
C THR A 10 15.20 -5.09 -13.83
N GLU A 11 16.42 -4.54 -13.76
CA GLU A 11 17.53 -5.13 -13.01
C GLU A 11 17.16 -5.30 -11.54
N GLY A 12 16.57 -4.27 -10.93
CA GLY A 12 16.10 -4.34 -9.54
C GLY A 12 15.07 -5.44 -9.32
N LYS A 13 14.13 -5.60 -10.24
CA LYS A 13 13.13 -6.67 -10.18
C LYS A 13 13.79 -8.06 -10.25
N LEU A 14 14.80 -8.22 -11.09
CA LEU A 14 15.54 -9.48 -11.20
C LEU A 14 16.28 -9.79 -9.89
N TYR A 15 16.90 -8.79 -9.28
CA TYR A 15 17.55 -8.97 -7.99
C TYR A 15 16.56 -9.37 -6.89
N LEU A 16 15.36 -8.78 -6.88
CA LEU A 16 14.32 -9.18 -5.91
C LEU A 16 13.91 -10.64 -6.11
N ALA A 17 13.79 -11.08 -7.36
CA ALA A 17 13.46 -12.48 -7.66
C ALA A 17 14.54 -13.44 -7.16
N GLU A 18 15.78 -12.97 -7.06
CA GLU A 18 16.92 -13.75 -6.54
C GLU A 18 17.15 -13.51 -5.05
N GLU A 19 16.27 -12.76 -4.41
CA GLU A 19 16.36 -12.39 -2.98
C GLU A 19 17.61 -11.57 -2.63
N LEU A 20 18.13 -10.85 -3.62
CA LEU A 20 19.28 -9.97 -3.46
C LEU A 20 18.79 -8.54 -3.19
N GLU A 21 18.34 -8.31 -1.95
CA GLU A 21 17.68 -7.05 -1.54
C GLU A 21 18.57 -5.81 -1.67
N ASP A 22 19.82 -5.91 -1.27
CA ASP A 22 20.75 -4.78 -1.29
C ASP A 22 21.07 -4.34 -2.73
N GLU A 23 21.28 -5.31 -3.61
CA GLU A 23 21.53 -5.07 -5.02
C GLU A 23 20.29 -4.48 -5.70
N ALA A 24 19.10 -4.99 -5.33
CA ALA A 24 17.84 -4.46 -5.83
C ALA A 24 17.67 -2.98 -5.45
N ALA A 25 17.93 -2.65 -4.18
CA ALA A 25 17.82 -1.26 -3.68
C ALA A 25 18.73 -0.32 -4.47
N LEU A 26 19.97 -0.73 -4.74
CA LEU A 26 20.91 0.08 -5.52
C LEU A 26 20.42 0.31 -6.95
N SER A 27 19.86 -0.71 -7.59
CA SER A 27 19.32 -0.59 -8.94
C SER A 27 18.13 0.34 -8.98
N PHE A 28 17.21 0.24 -8.00
CA PHE A 28 16.05 1.13 -7.92
C PHE A 28 16.46 2.59 -7.66
N GLU A 29 17.48 2.81 -6.83
CA GLU A 29 18.00 4.16 -6.58
C GLU A 29 18.56 4.78 -7.87
N LYS A 30 19.26 4.00 -8.66
CA LYS A 30 19.76 4.45 -9.97
C LYS A 30 18.63 4.78 -10.94
N ALA A 31 17.56 3.97 -10.94
CA ALA A 31 16.39 4.23 -11.76
C ALA A 31 15.76 5.59 -11.41
N ILE A 32 15.66 5.90 -10.12
CA ILE A 32 15.11 7.17 -9.63
C ILE A 32 16.03 8.35 -9.97
N GLU A 33 17.34 8.17 -9.85
CA GLU A 33 18.31 9.23 -10.23
C GLU A 33 18.15 9.63 -11.68
N ILE A 34 17.85 8.67 -12.54
CA ILE A 34 17.69 8.91 -13.98
C ILE A 34 16.31 9.49 -14.28
N ASN A 35 15.25 8.87 -13.73
CA ASN A 35 13.86 9.25 -13.96
C ASN A 35 13.15 9.48 -12.63
N SER A 36 13.33 10.66 -12.02
CA SER A 36 12.71 11.01 -10.74
C SER A 36 11.29 11.51 -10.96
N ASN A 37 10.42 10.66 -11.49
CA ASN A 37 9.01 10.97 -11.70
C ASN A 37 8.11 10.02 -10.91
N ILE A 38 6.85 10.40 -10.76
CA ILE A 38 5.88 9.63 -9.96
C ILE A 38 5.70 8.21 -10.50
N GLU A 39 5.71 8.05 -11.81
CA GLU A 39 5.58 6.74 -12.45
C GLU A 39 6.68 5.78 -11.98
N MET A 40 7.93 6.26 -11.92
CA MET A 40 9.05 5.43 -11.46
C MET A 40 8.89 5.04 -9.99
N TRP A 41 8.53 5.97 -9.13
CA TRP A 41 8.28 5.67 -7.71
C TRP A 41 7.18 4.62 -7.54
N TYR A 42 6.10 4.78 -8.31
CA TYR A 42 4.97 3.84 -8.27
C TYR A 42 5.37 2.45 -8.79
N MET A 43 6.13 2.38 -9.88
CA MET A 43 6.58 1.10 -10.43
C MET A 43 7.52 0.34 -9.49
N ILE A 44 8.41 1.05 -8.80
CA ILE A 44 9.30 0.44 -7.82
C ILE A 44 8.49 -0.07 -6.63
N ALA A 45 7.56 0.73 -6.12
CA ALA A 45 6.66 0.32 -5.04
C ALA A 45 5.91 -0.96 -5.41
N SER A 46 5.39 -1.02 -6.63
CA SER A 46 4.67 -2.20 -7.14
C SER A 46 5.58 -3.43 -7.21
N ALA A 47 6.83 -3.24 -7.65
CA ALA A 47 7.80 -4.33 -7.71
C ALA A 47 8.08 -4.91 -6.32
N TYR A 48 8.28 -4.04 -5.33
CA TYR A 48 8.46 -4.48 -3.94
C TYR A 48 7.22 -5.21 -3.41
N SER A 49 6.03 -4.66 -3.69
CA SER A 49 4.77 -5.25 -3.24
C SER A 49 4.55 -6.66 -3.83
N GLU A 50 4.83 -6.82 -5.11
CA GLU A 50 4.69 -8.12 -5.79
C GLU A 50 5.64 -9.18 -5.26
N SER A 51 6.77 -8.75 -4.69
CA SER A 51 7.78 -9.64 -4.11
C SER A 51 7.66 -9.77 -2.59
N ASP A 52 6.56 -9.28 -2.01
CA ASP A 52 6.26 -9.32 -0.58
C ASP A 52 7.19 -8.49 0.31
N TYR A 53 7.91 -7.54 -0.24
CA TYR A 53 8.68 -6.57 0.53
C TYR A 53 7.78 -5.38 0.87
N LEU A 54 6.86 -5.60 1.80
CA LEU A 54 5.74 -4.69 2.05
C LEU A 54 6.16 -3.37 2.75
N ILE A 55 7.21 -3.41 3.56
CA ILE A 55 7.73 -2.21 4.23
C ILE A 55 8.31 -1.24 3.20
N GLU A 56 9.16 -1.76 2.32
CA GLU A 56 9.78 -1.00 1.24
C GLU A 56 8.72 -0.50 0.25
N ALA A 57 7.75 -1.36 -0.08
CA ALA A 57 6.64 -0.97 -0.96
C ALA A 57 5.90 0.23 -0.39
N LYS A 58 5.60 0.21 0.90
CA LYS A 58 4.88 1.31 1.56
C LYS A 58 5.67 2.61 1.47
N GLU A 59 6.98 2.58 1.71
CA GLU A 59 7.83 3.77 1.63
C GLU A 59 7.79 4.42 0.24
N TYR A 60 7.89 3.60 -0.80
CA TYR A 60 7.86 4.10 -2.18
C TYR A 60 6.46 4.57 -2.59
N PHE A 61 5.41 3.91 -2.13
CA PHE A 61 4.03 4.39 -2.36
C PHE A 61 3.78 5.72 -1.63
N GLU A 62 4.33 5.90 -0.43
CA GLU A 62 4.20 7.17 0.29
C GLU A 62 4.85 8.33 -0.47
N LYS A 63 5.98 8.09 -1.11
CA LYS A 63 6.63 9.10 -1.96
C LYS A 63 5.75 9.44 -3.17
N ALA A 64 5.18 8.46 -3.82
CA ALA A 64 4.26 8.70 -4.94
C ALA A 64 3.02 9.48 -4.47
N TYR A 65 2.48 9.12 -3.30
CA TYR A 65 1.34 9.82 -2.70
C TYR A 65 1.66 11.29 -2.41
N GLN A 66 2.86 11.57 -1.88
CA GLN A 66 3.29 12.95 -1.61
C GLN A 66 3.36 13.79 -2.89
N MET A 67 3.72 13.16 -4.01
CA MET A 67 3.79 13.83 -5.31
C MET A 67 2.40 14.06 -5.90
N ASN A 68 1.52 13.07 -5.82
CA ASN A 68 0.12 13.17 -6.27
C ASN A 68 -0.72 12.08 -5.61
N PRO A 69 -1.54 12.43 -4.60
CA PRO A 69 -2.39 11.46 -3.90
C PRO A 69 -3.41 10.74 -4.80
N LYS A 70 -3.69 11.31 -5.96
CA LYS A 70 -4.67 10.75 -6.91
C LYS A 70 -4.03 9.97 -8.05
N TYR A 71 -2.71 9.75 -7.98
CA TYR A 71 -2.03 8.97 -9.01
C TYR A 71 -2.43 7.49 -8.90
N GLU A 72 -3.03 6.97 -9.98
CA GLU A 72 -3.46 5.56 -10.05
C GLU A 72 -4.21 5.15 -8.77
N ASP A 73 -3.90 3.98 -8.24
CA ASP A 73 -4.50 3.44 -7.01
C ASP A 73 -3.57 3.57 -5.79
N VAL A 74 -2.72 4.59 -5.77
CA VAL A 74 -1.71 4.76 -4.71
C VAL A 74 -2.32 4.83 -3.31
N THR A 75 -3.46 5.53 -3.18
CA THR A 75 -4.12 5.68 -1.88
C THR A 75 -4.72 4.35 -1.41
N GLU A 76 -5.32 3.59 -2.32
CA GLU A 76 -5.85 2.26 -2.03
C GLU A 76 -4.72 1.31 -1.61
N LYS A 77 -3.60 1.35 -2.32
CA LYS A 77 -2.43 0.52 -1.97
C LYS A 77 -1.91 0.86 -0.58
N LEU A 78 -1.82 2.15 -0.25
CA LEU A 78 -1.37 2.59 1.07
C LEU A 78 -2.34 2.17 2.17
N SER A 79 -3.65 2.28 1.95
CA SER A 79 -4.63 1.88 2.96
C SER A 79 -4.51 0.39 3.28
N VAL A 80 -4.39 -0.45 2.26
CA VAL A 80 -4.23 -1.90 2.44
C VAL A 80 -2.92 -2.22 3.17
N LEU A 81 -1.81 -1.59 2.78
CA LEU A 81 -0.51 -1.82 3.42
C LEU A 81 -0.53 -1.39 4.90
N CYS A 82 -1.18 -0.27 5.21
CA CYS A 82 -1.34 0.16 6.60
C CYS A 82 -2.15 -0.85 7.40
N LEU A 83 -3.23 -1.38 6.82
CA LEU A 83 -4.05 -2.41 7.46
C LEU A 83 -3.21 -3.66 7.76
N MET A 84 -2.43 -4.11 6.78
CA MET A 84 -1.57 -5.29 6.93
C MET A 84 -0.48 -5.11 7.99
N HIS A 85 0.00 -3.88 8.18
CA HIS A 85 1.02 -3.56 9.18
C HIS A 85 0.44 -3.17 10.55
N GLY A 86 -0.88 -3.21 10.70
CA GLY A 86 -1.53 -2.83 11.96
C GLY A 86 -1.51 -1.34 12.26
N GLU A 87 -1.25 -0.51 11.26
CA GLU A 87 -1.24 0.95 11.40
C GLU A 87 -2.65 1.49 11.19
N ILE A 88 -3.48 1.31 12.22
CA ILE A 88 -4.94 1.54 12.14
C ILE A 88 -5.29 3.00 11.83
N ASP A 89 -4.66 3.95 12.50
CA ASP A 89 -4.94 5.37 12.27
C ASP A 89 -4.58 5.80 10.84
N ASN A 90 -3.44 5.34 10.33
CA ASN A 90 -3.03 5.61 8.96
C ASN A 90 -3.96 4.91 7.96
N PHE A 91 -4.41 3.69 8.27
CA PHE A 91 -5.39 3.00 7.45
C PHE A 91 -6.66 3.86 7.28
N PHE A 92 -7.22 4.38 8.39
CA PHE A 92 -8.42 5.21 8.32
C PHE A 92 -8.19 6.50 7.55
N LYS A 93 -7.00 7.10 7.72
CA LYS A 93 -6.64 8.31 6.98
C LYS A 93 -6.67 8.08 5.46
N TYR A 94 -5.96 7.06 4.99
CA TYR A 94 -5.90 6.75 3.57
C TYR A 94 -7.23 6.22 3.05
N ASN A 95 -7.90 5.38 3.83
CA ASN A 95 -9.18 4.78 3.40
C ASN A 95 -10.24 5.83 3.11
N LYS A 96 -10.29 6.92 3.88
CA LYS A 96 -11.22 8.03 3.64
C LYS A 96 -10.96 8.73 2.30
N GLU A 97 -9.72 8.73 1.84
CA GLU A 97 -9.32 9.38 0.59
C GLU A 97 -9.49 8.48 -0.64
N CYS A 98 -9.76 7.18 -0.43
CA CYS A 98 -9.90 6.22 -1.52
C CYS A 98 -11.17 6.46 -2.32
N GLU A 99 -11.08 6.27 -3.63
CA GLU A 99 -12.24 6.29 -4.51
C GLU A 99 -13.18 5.11 -4.18
N HIS A 100 -12.58 3.95 -3.88
CA HIS A 100 -13.31 2.74 -3.48
C HIS A 100 -12.81 2.28 -2.11
N PRO A 101 -13.27 2.93 -1.02
CA PRO A 101 -12.81 2.59 0.31
C PRO A 101 -13.29 1.22 0.76
N LEU A 102 -12.51 0.58 1.64
CA LEU A 102 -12.95 -0.65 2.30
C LEU A 102 -14.06 -0.28 3.28
N GLU A 103 -15.13 -1.05 3.27
CA GLU A 103 -16.29 -0.84 4.12
C GLU A 103 -16.41 -1.92 5.20
N GLU A 104 -17.31 -1.70 6.16
CA GLU A 104 -17.53 -2.58 7.32
C GLU A 104 -17.72 -4.04 6.93
N ASP A 105 -18.57 -4.31 5.95
CA ASP A 105 -18.87 -5.67 5.49
C ASP A 105 -17.66 -6.34 4.85
N MET A 106 -16.83 -5.59 4.15
CA MET A 106 -15.60 -6.10 3.55
C MET A 106 -14.59 -6.53 4.62
N ILE A 107 -14.48 -5.74 5.69
CA ILE A 107 -13.60 -6.08 6.82
C ILE A 107 -14.13 -7.33 7.54
N LEU A 108 -15.44 -7.42 7.70
CA LEU A 108 -16.06 -8.62 8.31
C LEU A 108 -15.81 -9.86 7.46
N ASP A 109 -15.88 -9.75 6.13
CA ASP A 109 -15.57 -10.84 5.22
C ASP A 109 -14.13 -11.32 5.38
N LEU A 110 -13.19 -10.37 5.54
CA LEU A 110 -11.79 -10.71 5.79
C LEU A 110 -11.60 -11.44 7.11
N LEU A 111 -12.31 -11.00 8.16
CA LEU A 111 -12.28 -11.66 9.48
C LEU A 111 -12.81 -13.09 9.43
N ASN A 112 -13.84 -13.32 8.62
CA ASN A 112 -14.46 -14.64 8.48
C ASN A 112 -13.76 -15.53 7.47
N SER A 113 -12.80 -15.02 6.73
CA SER A 113 -12.06 -15.79 5.73
C SER A 113 -11.11 -16.77 6.43
N PRO A 114 -11.08 -18.05 6.02
CA PRO A 114 -10.12 -19.00 6.56
C PRO A 114 -8.67 -18.70 6.16
N GLU A 115 -8.48 -17.81 5.20
CA GLU A 115 -7.16 -17.46 4.67
C GLU A 115 -6.49 -16.30 5.44
N HIS A 116 -7.22 -15.60 6.33
CA HIS A 116 -6.60 -14.53 7.09
C HIS A 116 -5.59 -15.10 8.11
N ARG A 117 -4.50 -14.37 8.33
CA ARG A 117 -3.49 -14.77 9.30
C ARG A 117 -3.98 -14.44 10.72
N GLU A 118 -3.67 -15.32 11.68
CA GLU A 118 -4.01 -15.07 13.10
C GLU A 118 -3.46 -13.73 13.58
N GLU A 119 -2.29 -13.35 13.07
CA GLU A 119 -1.64 -12.07 13.38
C GLU A 119 -2.50 -10.86 13.02
N ASP A 120 -3.31 -10.97 11.98
CA ASP A 120 -4.14 -9.87 11.47
C ASP A 120 -5.50 -9.79 12.15
N GLU A 121 -5.91 -10.85 12.85
CA GLU A 121 -7.24 -10.94 13.47
C GLU A 121 -7.54 -9.77 14.42
N ARG A 122 -6.59 -9.46 15.30
CA ARG A 122 -6.74 -8.36 16.26
C ARG A 122 -6.94 -7.02 15.58
N THR A 123 -6.12 -6.74 14.57
CA THR A 123 -6.20 -5.50 13.79
C THR A 123 -7.53 -5.40 13.06
N LEU A 124 -7.94 -6.47 12.39
CA LEU A 124 -9.20 -6.51 11.64
C LEU A 124 -10.40 -6.32 12.56
N LYS A 125 -10.41 -6.95 13.75
CA LYS A 125 -11.47 -6.77 14.76
C LYS A 125 -11.55 -5.32 15.22
N GLU A 126 -10.42 -4.71 15.53
CA GLU A 126 -10.37 -3.32 15.99
C GLU A 126 -10.87 -2.36 14.91
N VAL A 127 -10.46 -2.57 13.66
CA VAL A 127 -10.93 -1.77 12.52
C VAL A 127 -12.43 -1.93 12.32
N TRP A 128 -12.94 -3.16 12.37
CA TRP A 128 -14.36 -3.44 12.20
C TRP A 128 -15.19 -2.77 13.29
N GLU A 129 -14.78 -2.90 14.58
CA GLU A 129 -15.45 -2.27 15.70
C GLU A 129 -15.52 -0.74 15.54
N ARG A 130 -14.43 -0.14 15.13
CA ARG A 130 -14.33 1.31 14.90
C ARG A 130 -15.24 1.76 13.75
N MET A 131 -15.29 1.00 12.66
CA MET A 131 -16.19 1.27 11.54
C MET A 131 -17.67 1.18 11.94
N LYS A 132 -18.02 0.20 12.76
CA LYS A 132 -19.40 0.06 13.27
C LYS A 132 -19.83 1.29 14.06
N LYS A 133 -18.94 1.79 14.93
CA LYS A 133 -19.22 2.99 15.74
C LYS A 133 -19.41 4.22 14.86
N GLU A 134 -18.56 4.41 13.86
CA GLU A 134 -18.65 5.54 12.93
C GLU A 134 -19.95 5.48 12.12
N ASN A 135 -20.35 4.30 11.66
CA ASN A 135 -21.59 4.10 10.90
C ASN A 135 -22.82 4.36 11.75
N LYS A 136 -22.80 3.98 13.02
CA LYS A 136 -23.90 4.29 13.96
C LYS A 136 -24.06 5.80 14.17
N LYS A 137 -22.94 6.53 14.30
CA LYS A 137 -22.96 7.99 14.44
C LYS A 137 -23.54 8.66 13.18
N LYS A 138 -23.18 8.18 11.99
CA LYS A 138 -23.72 8.70 10.72
C LYS A 138 -25.23 8.48 10.62
N LYS A 139 -25.73 7.32 11.04
CA LYS A 139 -27.18 7.03 11.05
C LYS A 139 -27.93 7.93 11.98
N LYS A 140 -27.38 8.22 13.18
CA LYS A 140 -27.99 9.13 14.15
C LYS A 140 -27.98 10.58 13.68
N GLY A 141 -26.96 10.99 12.92
CA GLY A 141 -26.84 12.35 12.40
C GLY A 141 -27.76 12.68 11.22
N LYS A 142 -28.46 11.66 10.67
CA LYS A 142 -29.37 11.84 9.52
C LYS A 142 -30.84 12.02 9.88
N LYS A 143 -31.17 12.20 11.15
CA LYS A 143 -32.55 12.48 11.58
C LYS A 143 -32.96 13.90 11.28
#